data_fc4d2021f545f1c248c16e69f09c4502
#
_entry.id   fc4d2021f545f1c248c16e69f09c4502
#
_cell.length_a   1.000
_cell.length_b   1.000
_cell.length_c   1.000
_cell.angle_alpha   90.00
_cell.angle_beta   90.00
_cell.angle_gamma   90.00
#
_symmetry.space_group_name_H-M   'P 1'
#
loop_
_entity.id
_entity.type
_entity.pdbx_description
1 polymer ?
#
loop_
_entity_poly.entity_id
_entity_poly.type
_entity_poly.pdbx_seq_one_letter_code
_entity_poly.pdbx_strand_id
1 'polypeptide(L)'
;PIGPSGEAVFPNGFGGWGMTSFSKHPDVAADFLLFLSNSENNTYFAKNYSTIPIHINAADLDPYFSEGKFAMYMEMAKQPDVYRYATEPQMYEAFSQFNSEVDQWYQNYLTDQITDDELLAYLDNYWTEAYKNEGKKW
;
A
#
# COMPACT_ATOMS: atom_id res chain seq x y z
N PRO A 1 -9.20 -8.44 -7.80
CA PRO A 1 -10.55 -8.95 -8.08
C PRO A 1 -11.59 -8.07 -7.41
N ILE A 2 -12.71 -7.86 -8.10
CA ILE A 2 -13.85 -7.13 -7.55
C ILE A 2 -14.63 -8.12 -6.69
N GLY A 3 -14.88 -7.72 -5.43
CA GLY A 3 -15.64 -8.55 -4.49
C GLY A 3 -17.15 -8.59 -4.78
N PRO A 4 -17.92 -9.37 -4.01
CA PRO A 4 -19.39 -9.48 -4.18
C PRO A 4 -20.13 -8.16 -4.01
N SER A 5 -19.56 -7.18 -3.30
CA SER A 5 -20.10 -5.83 -3.14
C SER A 5 -19.98 -4.95 -4.40
N GLY A 6 -19.24 -5.39 -5.42
CA GLY A 6 -18.91 -4.57 -6.59
C GLY A 6 -17.72 -3.65 -6.37
N GLU A 7 -17.09 -3.70 -5.21
CA GLU A 7 -15.90 -2.90 -4.88
C GLU A 7 -14.62 -3.75 -4.94
N ALA A 8 -13.54 -3.15 -5.38
CA ALA A 8 -12.20 -3.70 -5.23
C ALA A 8 -11.47 -2.97 -4.10
N VAL A 9 -10.96 -3.73 -3.14
CA VAL A 9 -10.21 -3.20 -2.00
C VAL A 9 -8.73 -3.52 -2.20
N PHE A 10 -7.89 -2.50 -2.05
CA PHE A 10 -6.44 -2.64 -2.12
C PHE A 10 -5.81 -2.44 -0.74
N PRO A 11 -4.78 -3.22 -0.39
CA PRO A 11 -3.96 -2.87 0.74
C PRO A 11 -3.33 -1.49 0.46
N ASN A 12 -3.48 -0.57 1.41
CA ASN A 12 -2.88 0.74 1.29
C ASN A 12 -1.45 0.69 1.84
N GLY A 13 -0.49 0.76 0.94
CA GLY A 13 0.91 0.97 1.29
C GLY A 13 1.41 2.23 0.60
N PHE A 14 1.67 3.29 1.37
CA PHE A 14 2.33 4.46 0.83
C PHE A 14 3.60 4.77 1.62
N GLY A 15 4.65 5.14 0.91
CA GLY A 15 5.84 5.75 1.48
C GLY A 15 5.75 7.26 1.34
N GLY A 16 6.28 7.98 2.31
CA GLY A 16 6.28 9.43 2.27
C GLY A 16 7.56 10.02 2.83
N TRP A 17 7.81 11.26 2.44
CA TRP A 17 8.87 12.07 2.98
C TRP A 17 8.30 13.01 4.04
N GLY A 18 8.99 13.17 5.15
CA GLY A 18 8.57 14.06 6.21
C GLY A 18 9.71 14.91 6.72
N MET A 19 9.37 16.10 7.23
CA MET A 19 10.30 16.97 7.93
C MET A 19 10.19 16.76 9.43
N THR A 20 11.31 16.64 10.10
CA THR A 20 11.32 16.52 11.57
C THR A 20 11.08 17.89 12.22
N SER A 21 10.42 17.90 13.40
CA SER A 21 10.12 19.11 14.15
C SER A 21 11.36 19.86 14.65
N PHE A 22 12.50 19.20 14.68
CA PHE A 22 13.79 19.80 15.11
C PHE A 22 14.70 20.20 13.94
N SER A 23 14.16 20.28 12.73
CA SER A 23 14.91 20.82 11.60
C SER A 23 15.33 22.26 11.88
N LYS A 24 16.61 22.57 11.65
CA LYS A 24 17.14 23.92 11.81
C LYS A 24 16.86 24.83 10.60
N HIS A 25 16.41 24.23 9.50
CA HIS A 25 16.11 24.90 8.23
C HIS A 25 14.79 24.38 7.66
N PRO A 26 13.66 24.65 8.34
CA PRO A 26 12.37 24.08 7.93
C PRO A 26 11.88 24.59 6.58
N ASP A 27 12.19 25.84 6.23
CA ASP A 27 11.91 26.44 4.93
C ASP A 27 12.62 25.70 3.78
N VAL A 28 13.92 25.47 3.92
CA VAL A 28 14.72 24.73 2.94
C VAL A 28 14.25 23.27 2.83
N ALA A 29 13.92 22.65 3.97
CA ALA A 29 13.41 21.29 3.98
C ALA A 29 12.04 21.19 3.28
N ALA A 30 11.17 22.19 3.47
CA ALA A 30 9.88 22.25 2.78
C ALA A 30 10.07 22.42 1.27
N ASP A 31 10.94 23.31 0.82
CA ASP A 31 11.25 23.49 -0.59
C ASP A 31 11.80 22.20 -1.22
N PHE A 32 12.65 21.47 -0.49
CA PHE A 32 13.16 20.18 -0.96
C PHE A 32 12.06 19.11 -1.07
N LEU A 33 11.12 19.07 -0.10
CA LEU A 33 9.98 18.17 -0.17
C LEU A 33 9.07 18.50 -1.36
N LEU A 34 8.82 19.78 -1.63
CA LEU A 34 8.06 20.22 -2.80
C LEU A 34 8.78 19.85 -4.11
N PHE A 35 10.09 19.99 -4.16
CA PHE A 35 10.90 19.56 -5.30
C PHE A 35 10.77 18.05 -5.55
N LEU A 36 10.90 17.21 -4.50
CA LEU A 36 10.75 15.77 -4.62
C LEU A 36 9.33 15.34 -5.02
N SER A 37 8.33 16.09 -4.56
CA SER A 37 6.91 15.76 -4.75
C SER A 37 6.31 16.34 -6.02
N ASN A 38 7.03 17.16 -6.78
CA ASN A 38 6.50 17.66 -8.04
C ASN A 38 6.32 16.52 -9.05
N SER A 39 5.47 16.76 -10.04
CA SER A 39 5.02 15.73 -10.98
C SER A 39 6.18 15.06 -11.73
N GLU A 40 7.16 15.84 -12.20
CA GLU A 40 8.29 15.31 -12.96
C GLU A 40 9.23 14.48 -12.10
N ASN A 41 9.66 15.03 -10.96
CA ASN A 41 10.60 14.36 -10.07
C ASN A 41 9.98 13.12 -9.41
N ASN A 42 8.71 13.20 -9.03
CA ASN A 42 8.01 12.05 -8.48
C ASN A 42 7.83 10.93 -9.51
N THR A 43 7.51 11.27 -10.76
CA THR A 43 7.45 10.29 -11.86
C THR A 43 8.81 9.64 -12.11
N TYR A 44 9.87 10.43 -12.15
CA TYR A 44 11.24 9.92 -12.28
C TYR A 44 11.63 8.99 -11.13
N PHE A 45 11.36 9.39 -9.89
CA PHE A 45 11.60 8.58 -8.70
C PHE A 45 10.82 7.26 -8.77
N ALA A 46 9.52 7.33 -9.01
CA ALA A 46 8.65 6.16 -9.06
C ALA A 46 9.11 5.14 -10.12
N LYS A 47 9.56 5.60 -11.28
CA LYS A 47 10.12 4.76 -12.34
C LYS A 47 11.38 4.01 -11.87
N ASN A 48 12.31 4.71 -11.24
CA ASN A 48 13.58 4.11 -10.82
C ASN A 48 13.43 3.15 -9.63
N TYR A 49 12.45 3.38 -8.78
CA TYR A 49 12.14 2.51 -7.64
C TYR A 49 11.03 1.48 -7.93
N SER A 50 10.51 1.44 -9.17
CA SER A 50 9.40 0.55 -9.54
C SER A 50 8.20 0.66 -8.60
N THR A 51 7.83 1.89 -8.24
CA THR A 51 6.66 2.21 -7.41
C THR A 51 5.59 2.93 -8.21
N ILE A 52 4.39 3.07 -7.63
CA ILE A 52 3.30 3.84 -8.23
C ILE A 52 3.52 5.33 -7.88
N PRO A 53 3.50 6.24 -8.88
CA PRO A 53 3.63 7.67 -8.62
C PRO A 53 2.38 8.23 -7.93
N ILE A 54 2.56 9.33 -7.19
CA ILE A 54 1.44 10.02 -6.51
C ILE A 54 0.61 10.88 -7.47
N HIS A 55 1.12 11.16 -8.65
CA HIS A 55 0.45 11.98 -9.66
C HIS A 55 -0.21 11.11 -10.73
N ILE A 56 -1.51 11.31 -10.94
CA ILE A 56 -2.28 10.56 -11.95
C ILE A 56 -1.88 10.88 -13.40
N ASN A 57 -1.21 12.02 -13.63
CA ASN A 57 -0.68 12.41 -14.92
C ASN A 57 0.71 11.84 -15.23
N ALA A 58 1.25 10.98 -14.39
CA ALA A 58 2.56 10.37 -14.62
C ALA A 58 2.61 9.55 -15.93
N ALA A 59 1.48 8.99 -16.33
CA ALA A 59 1.33 8.28 -17.61
C ALA A 59 1.49 9.19 -18.83
N ASP A 60 1.21 10.47 -18.68
CA ASP A 60 1.40 11.48 -19.74
C ASP A 60 2.86 11.97 -19.80
N LEU A 61 3.56 11.88 -18.67
CA LEU A 61 4.96 12.31 -18.55
C LEU A 61 5.96 11.24 -18.97
N ASP A 62 5.65 9.97 -18.72
CA ASP A 62 6.55 8.85 -19.04
C ASP A 62 5.74 7.61 -19.48
N PRO A 63 6.01 7.09 -20.71
CA PRO A 63 5.36 5.88 -21.24
C PRO A 63 5.50 4.65 -20.34
N TYR A 64 6.48 4.59 -19.45
CA TYR A 64 6.62 3.53 -18.47
C TYR A 64 5.37 3.31 -17.61
N PHE A 65 4.57 4.37 -17.40
CA PHE A 65 3.34 4.33 -16.62
C PHE A 65 2.06 4.19 -17.46
N SER A 66 2.14 4.42 -18.77
CA SER A 66 1.01 4.19 -19.68
C SER A 66 1.05 2.81 -20.35
N GLU A 67 2.16 2.09 -20.21
CA GLU A 67 2.39 0.79 -20.83
C GLU A 67 2.82 -0.25 -19.80
N GLY A 68 2.70 -1.54 -20.16
CA GLY A 68 3.18 -2.64 -19.32
C GLY A 68 2.48 -2.78 -17.96
N LYS A 69 3.23 -3.21 -16.96
CA LYS A 69 2.68 -3.58 -15.64
C LYS A 69 2.04 -2.44 -14.86
N PHE A 70 2.45 -1.20 -15.09
CA PHE A 70 1.94 -0.04 -14.35
C PHE A 70 0.70 0.58 -14.97
N ALA A 71 0.43 0.35 -16.26
CA ALA A 71 -0.75 0.89 -16.94
C ALA A 71 -2.06 0.55 -16.21
N MET A 72 -2.20 -0.68 -15.76
CA MET A 72 -3.37 -1.12 -15.02
C MET A 72 -3.57 -0.32 -13.72
N TYR A 73 -2.51 -0.07 -12.96
CA TYR A 73 -2.61 0.71 -11.71
C TYR A 73 -2.98 2.17 -11.96
N MET A 74 -2.47 2.76 -13.04
CA MET A 74 -2.81 4.13 -13.43
C MET A 74 -4.27 4.25 -13.87
N GLU A 75 -4.80 3.24 -14.58
CA GLU A 75 -6.22 3.20 -14.93
C GLU A 75 -7.12 3.00 -13.69
N MET A 76 -6.69 2.17 -12.73
CA MET A 76 -7.41 1.98 -11.47
C MET A 76 -7.47 3.29 -10.66
N ALA A 77 -6.38 4.06 -10.63
CA ALA A 77 -6.34 5.35 -9.91
C ALA A 77 -7.32 6.38 -10.46
N LYS A 78 -7.77 6.24 -11.71
CA LYS A 78 -8.80 7.09 -12.34
C LYS A 78 -10.24 6.69 -11.94
N GLN A 79 -10.43 5.62 -11.19
CA GLN A 79 -11.73 5.06 -10.84
C GLN A 79 -11.92 4.95 -9.31
N PRO A 80 -11.89 6.07 -8.56
CA PRO A 80 -11.93 6.05 -7.09
C PRO A 80 -13.25 5.49 -6.53
N ASP A 81 -14.32 5.52 -7.32
CA ASP A 81 -15.62 4.98 -6.92
C ASP A 81 -15.68 3.44 -6.94
N VAL A 82 -14.78 2.80 -7.71
CA VAL A 82 -14.70 1.34 -7.85
C VAL A 82 -13.60 0.77 -6.95
N TYR A 83 -12.51 1.53 -6.79
CA TYR A 83 -11.33 1.09 -6.08
C TYR A 83 -11.13 1.91 -4.80
N ARG A 84 -11.10 1.24 -3.67
CA ARG A 84 -10.79 1.89 -2.40
C ARG A 84 -9.62 1.21 -1.71
N TYR A 85 -8.94 1.97 -0.89
CA TYR A 85 -7.81 1.49 -0.11
C TYR A 85 -8.25 1.02 1.27
N ALA A 86 -7.79 -0.18 1.66
CA ALA A 86 -7.97 -0.68 3.02
C ALA A 86 -6.84 -0.14 3.90
N THR A 87 -7.12 0.87 4.69
CA THR A 87 -6.17 1.42 5.67
C THR A 87 -6.42 0.90 7.08
N GLU A 88 -7.60 0.35 7.31
CA GLU A 88 -8.08 0.00 8.63
C GLU A 88 -7.16 -0.98 9.38
N PRO A 89 -6.68 -2.09 8.77
CA PRO A 89 -5.78 -3.01 9.46
C PRO A 89 -4.51 -2.37 10.00
N GLN A 90 -3.98 -1.35 9.32
CA GLN A 90 -2.75 -0.65 9.73
C GLN A 90 -2.92 0.21 10.99
N MET A 91 -4.14 0.48 11.40
CA MET A 91 -4.48 1.26 12.60
C MET A 91 -4.54 0.40 13.87
N TYR A 92 -4.38 -0.91 13.76
CA TYR A 92 -4.42 -1.83 14.89
C TYR A 92 -3.02 -2.12 15.42
N GLU A 93 -2.88 -2.25 16.74
CA GLU A 93 -1.61 -2.68 17.34
C GLU A 93 -1.16 -4.05 16.84
N ALA A 94 -2.12 -4.94 16.63
CA ALA A 94 -1.90 -6.27 16.07
C ALA A 94 -1.24 -6.27 14.68
N PHE A 95 -1.30 -5.17 13.91
CA PHE A 95 -0.73 -5.11 12.58
C PHE A 95 0.80 -5.25 12.56
N SER A 96 1.49 -4.66 13.54
CA SER A 96 2.94 -4.78 13.64
C SER A 96 3.38 -6.22 13.93
N GLN A 97 2.65 -6.90 14.82
CA GLN A 97 2.90 -8.31 15.13
C GLN A 97 2.58 -9.19 13.93
N PHE A 98 1.44 -8.96 13.27
CA PHE A 98 1.06 -9.67 12.05
C PHE A 98 2.17 -9.62 10.99
N ASN A 99 2.69 -8.44 10.70
CA ASN A 99 3.77 -8.28 9.72
C ASN A 99 5.04 -9.03 10.09
N SER A 100 5.32 -9.22 11.38
CA SER A 100 6.50 -9.98 11.79
C SER A 100 6.33 -11.50 11.69
N GLU A 101 5.10 -11.98 11.73
CA GLU A 101 4.78 -13.42 11.76
C GLU A 101 4.33 -13.97 10.39
N VAL A 102 3.62 -13.17 9.61
CA VAL A 102 2.98 -13.62 8.36
C VAL A 102 3.95 -14.12 7.30
N ASP A 103 5.16 -13.56 7.26
CA ASP A 103 6.17 -13.96 6.29
C ASP A 103 6.55 -15.44 6.43
N GLN A 104 6.60 -15.95 7.65
CA GLN A 104 6.88 -17.37 7.89
C GLN A 104 5.73 -18.26 7.40
N TRP A 105 4.48 -17.83 7.58
CA TRP A 105 3.32 -18.54 7.08
C TRP A 105 3.29 -18.58 5.55
N TYR A 106 3.60 -17.47 4.89
CA TYR A 106 3.72 -17.44 3.43
C TYR A 106 4.88 -18.30 2.92
N GLN A 107 6.03 -18.31 3.60
CA GLN A 107 7.13 -19.19 3.22
C GLN A 107 6.75 -20.67 3.34
N ASN A 108 6.10 -21.06 4.43
CA ASN A 108 5.65 -22.42 4.63
C ASN A 108 4.64 -22.85 3.55
N TYR A 109 3.73 -21.94 3.19
CA TYR A 109 2.77 -22.16 2.12
C TYR A 109 3.46 -22.31 0.75
N LEU A 110 4.36 -21.41 0.39
CA LEU A 110 5.08 -21.44 -0.88
C LEU A 110 6.02 -22.64 -1.03
N THR A 111 6.33 -23.30 0.07
CA THR A 111 7.19 -24.50 0.11
C THR A 111 6.40 -25.79 0.40
N ASP A 112 5.09 -25.76 0.22
CA ASP A 112 4.16 -26.89 0.41
C ASP A 112 4.22 -27.52 1.83
N GLN A 113 4.61 -26.74 2.85
CA GLN A 113 4.65 -27.20 4.23
C GLN A 113 3.31 -27.06 4.95
N ILE A 114 2.44 -26.17 4.46
CA ILE A 114 1.06 -25.99 4.89
C ILE A 114 0.14 -25.91 3.70
N THR A 115 -1.13 -26.21 3.90
CA THR A 115 -2.20 -26.17 2.88
C THR A 115 -2.81 -24.77 2.78
N ASP A 116 -3.60 -24.54 1.71
CA ASP A 116 -4.42 -23.34 1.53
C ASP A 116 -5.34 -23.12 2.74
N ASP A 117 -6.02 -24.18 3.21
CA ASP A 117 -6.94 -24.12 4.33
C ASP A 117 -6.25 -23.71 5.63
N GLU A 118 -5.03 -24.19 5.88
CA GLU A 118 -4.25 -23.83 7.06
C GLU A 118 -3.81 -22.37 7.02
N LEU A 119 -3.36 -21.88 5.87
CA LEU A 119 -3.01 -20.47 5.71
C LEU A 119 -4.23 -19.56 5.91
N LEU A 120 -5.35 -19.89 5.26
CA LEU A 120 -6.60 -19.11 5.37
C LEU A 120 -7.13 -19.12 6.79
N ALA A 121 -7.08 -20.27 7.49
CA ALA A 121 -7.48 -20.36 8.90
C ALA A 121 -6.60 -19.49 9.80
N TYR A 122 -5.29 -19.45 9.56
CA TYR A 122 -4.40 -18.55 10.31
C TYR A 122 -4.80 -17.09 10.11
N LEU A 123 -4.98 -16.64 8.86
CA LEU A 123 -5.32 -15.27 8.54
C LEU A 123 -6.66 -14.85 9.17
N ASP A 124 -7.68 -15.68 9.04
CA ASP A 124 -9.01 -15.43 9.59
C ASP A 124 -9.00 -15.36 11.13
N ASN A 125 -8.38 -16.34 11.79
CA ASN A 125 -8.28 -16.39 13.24
C ASN A 125 -7.48 -15.21 13.79
N TYR A 126 -6.35 -14.86 13.17
CA TYR A 126 -5.52 -13.75 13.62
C TYR A 126 -6.31 -12.45 13.67
N TRP A 127 -6.94 -12.09 12.56
CA TRP A 127 -7.69 -10.84 12.47
C TRP A 127 -8.99 -10.87 13.28
N THR A 128 -9.66 -12.01 13.36
CA THR A 128 -10.84 -12.17 14.23
C THR A 128 -10.49 -11.87 15.70
N GLU A 129 -9.40 -12.41 16.20
CA GLU A 129 -8.96 -12.16 17.58
C GLU A 129 -8.45 -10.72 17.77
N ALA A 130 -7.71 -10.17 16.81
CA ALA A 130 -7.27 -8.79 16.86
C ALA A 130 -8.45 -7.80 16.96
N TYR A 131 -9.46 -7.97 16.12
CA TYR A 131 -10.67 -7.13 16.16
C TYR A 131 -11.45 -7.26 17.48
N LYS A 132 -11.57 -8.47 18.03
CA LYS A 132 -12.21 -8.69 19.35
C LYS A 132 -11.45 -7.98 20.46
N ASN A 133 -10.12 -8.11 20.48
CA ASN A 133 -9.27 -7.56 21.53
C ASN A 133 -9.29 -6.03 21.53
N GLU A 134 -9.40 -5.41 20.37
CA GLU A 134 -9.50 -3.96 20.24
C GLU A 134 -10.95 -3.44 20.34
N GLY A 135 -11.92 -4.29 20.65
CA GLY A 135 -13.30 -3.91 20.87
C GLY A 135 -14.05 -3.46 19.61
N LYS A 136 -13.54 -3.80 18.44
CA LYS A 136 -14.16 -3.46 17.15
C LYS A 136 -14.94 -4.65 16.62
N LYS A 137 -15.99 -4.34 15.84
CA LYS A 137 -16.84 -5.35 15.20
C LYS A 137 -16.61 -5.32 13.70
N TRP A 138 -16.63 -6.51 13.10
CA TRP A 138 -16.69 -6.68 11.65
C TRP A 138 -17.90 -5.97 11.06
#